data_8590abe42094695a8c1f14cca0f2065e
#
_entry.id   8590abe42094695a8c1f14cca0f2065e
#
_cell.length_a   1.000
_cell.length_b   1.000
_cell.length_c   1.000
_cell.angle_alpha   90.00
_cell.angle_beta   90.00
_cell.angle_gamma   90.00
#
_symmetry.space_group_name_H-M   'P 1'
#
loop_
_entity.id
_entity.type
_entity.pdbx_description
1 polymer ?
#
loop_
_entity_poly.entity_id
_entity_poly.type
_entity_poly.pdbx_seq_one_letter_code
_entity_poly.pdbx_strand_id
1 'polypeptide(L)'
;PHPDAPDGADDRDNPVVTGPVGLSDDVPGHLRVPHWETATALGILDNERAVKISGAMFTMQRGAGATLARALCQYGLDLNADVHEEVRPPSLVSTATLTATGQLPKFADDAYAIERDDLWCIPTAEVPLTSIYADETLDDTALPIRVMAHSASYRREAGSAGRDTRG
;
A
#
# COMPACT_ATOMS: atom_id res chain seq x y z
N PRO A 1 -15.98 -2.21 16.35
CA PRO A 1 -17.20 -1.66 15.73
C PRO A 1 -17.96 -0.80 16.73
N HIS A 2 -18.76 0.18 16.26
CA HIS A 2 -19.61 0.97 17.12
C HIS A 2 -20.66 0.06 17.79
N PRO A 3 -21.07 0.28 19.07
CA PRO A 3 -22.05 -0.56 19.75
C PRO A 3 -23.39 -0.71 19.02
N ASP A 4 -23.77 0.31 18.24
CA ASP A 4 -25.03 0.33 17.47
C ASP A 4 -24.86 -0.20 16.03
N ALA A 5 -23.65 -0.69 15.67
CA ALA A 5 -23.46 -1.30 14.36
C ALA A 5 -24.26 -2.63 14.30
N PRO A 6 -24.95 -2.89 13.18
CA PRO A 6 -25.67 -4.16 13.05
C PRO A 6 -24.70 -5.35 13.06
N ASP A 7 -25.13 -6.42 13.70
CA ASP A 7 -24.40 -7.69 13.68
C ASP A 7 -24.53 -8.35 12.30
N GLY A 8 -23.42 -8.86 11.78
CA GLY A 8 -23.36 -9.63 10.54
C GLY A 8 -22.44 -10.84 10.69
N ALA A 9 -22.68 -11.87 9.91
CA ALA A 9 -21.86 -13.08 9.92
C ALA A 9 -20.56 -12.91 9.14
N ASP A 10 -20.59 -12.11 8.07
CA ASP A 10 -19.43 -11.78 7.21
C ASP A 10 -19.63 -10.44 6.46
N ASP A 11 -18.71 -10.12 5.57
CA ASP A 11 -18.69 -8.89 4.79
C ASP A 11 -19.88 -8.72 3.82
N ARG A 12 -20.57 -9.80 3.47
CA ARG A 12 -21.76 -9.77 2.62
C ARG A 12 -22.99 -9.20 3.34
N ASP A 13 -22.97 -9.21 4.66
CA ASP A 13 -24.02 -8.63 5.49
C ASP A 13 -23.85 -7.10 5.68
N ASN A 14 -22.76 -6.51 5.18
CA ASN A 14 -22.55 -5.07 5.27
C ASN A 14 -23.59 -4.33 4.41
N PRO A 15 -24.38 -3.40 5.00
CA PRO A 15 -25.34 -2.63 4.23
C PRO A 15 -24.63 -1.69 3.27
N VAL A 16 -25.05 -1.69 2.01
CA VAL A 16 -24.57 -0.72 1.02
C VAL A 16 -25.20 0.63 1.32
N VAL A 17 -24.44 1.53 1.89
CA VAL A 17 -24.89 2.89 2.24
C VAL A 17 -25.00 3.78 1.00
N THR A 18 -24.03 3.64 0.09
CA THR A 18 -24.02 4.37 -1.19
C THR A 18 -23.49 3.44 -2.27
N GLY A 19 -24.26 3.23 -3.31
CA GLY A 19 -23.82 2.46 -4.49
C GLY A 19 -22.80 3.26 -5.33
N PRO A 20 -22.24 2.65 -6.38
CA PRO A 20 -21.35 3.31 -7.31
C PRO A 20 -22.01 4.58 -7.89
N VAL A 21 -21.31 5.72 -7.80
CA VAL A 21 -21.77 6.99 -8.36
C VAL A 21 -20.99 7.29 -9.64
N GLY A 22 -21.71 7.61 -10.71
CA GLY A 22 -21.12 7.96 -12.01
C GLY A 22 -20.57 6.79 -12.81
N LEU A 23 -20.75 5.55 -12.34
CA LEU A 23 -20.47 4.35 -13.12
C LEU A 23 -21.75 3.89 -13.84
N SER A 24 -21.65 3.71 -15.14
CA SER A 24 -22.69 3.10 -15.95
C SER A 24 -22.41 1.60 -16.10
N ASP A 25 -23.47 0.78 -16.02
CA ASP A 25 -23.36 -0.64 -16.37
C ASP A 25 -23.03 -0.83 -17.87
N ASP A 26 -23.27 0.20 -18.68
CA ASP A 26 -22.96 0.22 -20.11
C ASP A 26 -21.56 0.79 -20.36
N VAL A 27 -20.55 0.12 -19.82
CA VAL A 27 -19.14 0.46 -20.09
C VAL A 27 -18.75 -0.09 -21.47
N PRO A 28 -18.28 0.76 -22.40
CA PRO A 28 -17.81 0.31 -23.71
C PRO A 28 -16.79 -0.83 -23.60
N GLY A 29 -16.86 -1.82 -24.51
CA GLY A 29 -16.04 -3.04 -24.44
C GLY A 29 -14.54 -2.77 -24.37
N HIS A 30 -14.04 -1.70 -25.01
CA HIS A 30 -12.62 -1.32 -24.97
C HIS A 30 -12.17 -0.79 -23.59
N LEU A 31 -13.09 -0.36 -22.73
CA LEU A 31 -12.81 0.06 -21.35
C LEU A 31 -12.87 -1.11 -20.34
N ARG A 32 -13.29 -2.31 -20.81
CA ARG A 32 -13.35 -3.53 -19.99
C ARG A 32 -12.08 -4.37 -20.10
N VAL A 33 -11.09 -3.92 -20.89
CA VAL A 33 -9.80 -4.62 -21.01
C VAL A 33 -9.03 -4.44 -19.72
N PRO A 34 -8.54 -5.53 -19.10
CA PRO A 34 -7.75 -5.46 -17.90
C PRO A 34 -6.50 -4.60 -18.07
N HIS A 35 -6.11 -3.87 -17.01
CA HIS A 35 -4.97 -2.95 -17.06
C HIS A 35 -3.66 -3.63 -17.49
N TRP A 36 -3.42 -4.87 -17.07
CA TRP A 36 -2.21 -5.61 -17.45
C TRP A 36 -2.15 -5.96 -18.94
N GLU A 37 -3.29 -6.21 -19.58
CA GLU A 37 -3.33 -6.45 -21.03
C GLU A 37 -3.03 -5.17 -21.80
N THR A 38 -3.71 -4.08 -21.44
CA THR A 38 -3.49 -2.76 -22.04
C THR A 38 -2.05 -2.30 -21.84
N ALA A 39 -1.54 -2.38 -20.62
CA ALA A 39 -0.20 -1.92 -20.30
C ALA A 39 0.91 -2.78 -20.94
N THR A 40 0.68 -4.09 -21.09
CA THR A 40 1.60 -4.98 -21.82
C THR A 40 1.58 -4.66 -23.31
N ALA A 41 0.41 -4.48 -23.92
CA ALA A 41 0.28 -4.11 -25.32
C ALA A 41 0.94 -2.75 -25.65
N LEU A 42 0.90 -1.80 -24.73
CA LEU A 42 1.59 -0.51 -24.81
C LEU A 42 3.11 -0.59 -24.51
N GLY A 43 3.62 -1.75 -24.06
CA GLY A 43 5.01 -1.93 -23.69
C GLY A 43 5.44 -1.18 -22.42
N ILE A 44 4.49 -0.73 -21.61
CA ILE A 44 4.75 0.01 -20.36
C ILE A 44 4.77 -0.87 -19.11
N LEU A 45 4.34 -2.13 -19.23
CA LEU A 45 4.39 -3.16 -18.20
C LEU A 45 5.12 -4.40 -18.75
N ASP A 46 6.03 -4.99 -17.96
CA ASP A 46 6.85 -6.15 -18.35
C ASP A 46 6.93 -7.15 -17.18
N ASN A 47 5.81 -7.80 -16.92
CA ASN A 47 5.71 -8.78 -15.84
C ASN A 47 6.54 -10.05 -16.10
N GLU A 48 6.75 -10.43 -17.36
CA GLU A 48 7.58 -11.57 -17.70
C GLU A 48 9.02 -11.41 -17.19
N ARG A 49 9.60 -10.22 -17.41
CA ARG A 49 10.93 -9.91 -16.88
C ARG A 49 10.94 -9.67 -15.37
N ALA A 50 9.89 -9.12 -14.80
CA ALA A 50 9.76 -9.00 -13.34
C ALA A 50 9.82 -10.38 -12.67
N VAL A 51 9.05 -11.35 -13.18
CA VAL A 51 9.05 -12.75 -12.70
C VAL A 51 10.43 -13.38 -12.84
N LYS A 52 11.14 -13.13 -13.94
CA LYS A 52 12.51 -13.62 -14.14
C LYS A 52 13.49 -13.10 -13.09
N ILE A 53 13.29 -11.86 -12.61
CA ILE A 53 14.18 -11.20 -11.64
C ILE A 53 13.85 -11.64 -10.22
N SER A 54 12.56 -11.67 -9.84
CA SER A 54 12.14 -11.77 -8.43
C SER A 54 11.13 -12.88 -8.15
N GLY A 55 10.66 -13.60 -9.18
CA GLY A 55 9.62 -14.62 -9.03
C GLY A 55 8.21 -14.08 -9.27
N ALA A 56 7.20 -14.90 -8.98
CA ALA A 56 5.80 -14.54 -9.17
C ALA A 56 5.39 -13.34 -8.28
N MET A 57 4.37 -12.62 -8.72
CA MET A 57 3.74 -11.49 -8.00
C MET A 57 4.55 -10.19 -7.99
N PHE A 58 5.66 -10.12 -8.70
CA PHE A 58 6.40 -8.89 -8.92
C PHE A 58 6.03 -8.29 -10.27
N THR A 59 5.93 -6.97 -10.31
CA THR A 59 5.63 -6.19 -11.51
C THR A 59 6.80 -5.31 -11.90
N MET A 60 6.92 -4.98 -13.16
CA MET A 60 7.94 -4.06 -13.66
C MET A 60 7.35 -3.09 -14.67
N GLN A 61 7.37 -1.82 -14.33
CA GLN A 61 7.00 -0.73 -15.24
C GLN A 61 8.21 -0.26 -16.04
N ARG A 62 7.98 0.10 -17.32
CA ARG A 62 9.03 0.55 -18.22
C ARG A 62 8.65 1.83 -18.95
N GLY A 63 9.66 2.61 -19.34
CA GLY A 63 9.49 3.80 -20.18
C GLY A 63 8.40 4.74 -19.63
N ALA A 64 7.38 5.03 -20.44
CA ALA A 64 6.28 5.91 -20.06
C ALA A 64 5.50 5.41 -18.81
N GLY A 65 5.39 4.08 -18.59
CA GLY A 65 4.74 3.54 -17.40
C GLY A 65 5.48 3.90 -16.11
N ALA A 66 6.81 3.73 -16.09
CA ALA A 66 7.63 4.14 -14.95
C ALA A 66 7.60 5.67 -14.72
N THR A 67 7.59 6.43 -15.81
CA THR A 67 7.46 7.90 -15.73
C THR A 67 6.11 8.31 -15.14
N LEU A 68 5.02 7.68 -15.59
CA LEU A 68 3.67 7.96 -15.10
C LEU A 68 3.53 7.62 -13.60
N ALA A 69 4.03 6.46 -13.18
CA ALA A 69 3.99 6.06 -11.78
C ALA A 69 4.71 7.08 -10.88
N ARG A 70 5.92 7.48 -11.27
CA ARG A 70 6.69 8.53 -10.56
C ARG A 70 5.95 9.86 -10.55
N ALA A 71 5.36 10.27 -11.67
CA ALA A 71 4.61 11.52 -11.76
C ALA A 71 3.37 11.54 -10.87
N LEU A 72 2.64 10.42 -10.77
CA LEU A 72 1.48 10.29 -9.89
C LEU A 72 1.88 10.35 -8.40
N CYS A 73 2.99 9.69 -8.02
CA CYS A 73 3.51 9.77 -6.67
C CYS A 73 3.92 11.21 -6.32
N GLN A 74 4.64 11.89 -7.22
CA GLN A 74 5.03 13.28 -7.04
C GLN A 74 3.80 14.21 -6.93
N TYR A 75 2.82 14.02 -7.81
CA TYR A 75 1.57 14.79 -7.76
C TYR A 75 0.82 14.61 -6.43
N GLY A 76 0.77 13.38 -5.91
CA GLY A 76 0.16 13.10 -4.62
C GLY A 76 0.88 13.81 -3.46
N LEU A 77 2.20 13.86 -3.47
CA LEU A 77 2.99 14.60 -2.49
C LEU A 77 2.76 16.11 -2.61
N ASP A 78 2.88 16.67 -3.81
CA ASP A 78 2.71 18.10 -4.06
C ASP A 78 1.30 18.59 -3.66
N LEU A 79 0.27 17.80 -3.92
CA LEU A 79 -1.12 18.13 -3.57
C LEU A 79 -1.35 18.23 -2.07
N ASN A 80 -0.57 17.53 -1.27
CA ASN A 80 -0.73 17.47 0.18
C ASN A 80 0.35 18.28 0.94
N ALA A 81 1.30 18.91 0.27
CA ALA A 81 2.45 19.58 0.86
C ALA A 81 2.06 20.76 1.77
N ASP A 82 0.93 21.44 1.51
CA ASP A 82 0.48 22.57 2.33
C ASP A 82 -0.08 22.14 3.71
N VAL A 83 -0.41 20.85 3.86
CA VAL A 83 -1.09 20.33 5.06
C VAL A 83 -0.24 19.32 5.81
N HIS A 84 0.67 18.62 5.12
CA HIS A 84 1.49 17.56 5.66
C HIS A 84 2.98 17.83 5.45
N GLU A 85 3.77 17.55 6.46
CA GLU A 85 5.23 17.48 6.35
C GLU A 85 5.62 16.21 5.59
N GLU A 86 6.40 16.34 4.52
CA GLU A 86 6.96 15.19 3.82
C GLU A 86 8.12 14.59 4.63
N VAL A 87 8.02 13.32 4.95
CA VAL A 87 9.06 12.56 5.64
C VAL A 87 9.56 11.45 4.72
N ARG A 88 10.86 11.22 4.72
CA ARG A 88 11.48 10.07 4.04
C ARG A 88 11.96 9.05 5.06
N PRO A 89 11.09 8.15 5.53
CA PRO A 89 11.44 7.24 6.61
C PRO A 89 12.31 6.07 6.12
N PRO A 90 12.98 5.35 7.04
CA PRO A 90 13.60 4.07 6.73
C PRO A 90 12.59 3.07 6.20
N SER A 91 13.00 2.27 5.21
CA SER A 91 12.21 1.15 4.68
C SER A 91 12.45 -0.18 5.40
N LEU A 92 13.40 -0.18 6.34
CA LEU A 92 13.68 -1.30 7.24
C LEU A 92 13.45 -0.83 8.68
N VAL A 93 12.74 -1.63 9.46
CA VAL A 93 12.39 -1.32 10.85
C VAL A 93 12.65 -2.52 11.75
N SER A 94 12.82 -2.27 13.06
CA SER A 94 13.03 -3.33 14.05
C SER A 94 11.76 -4.15 14.32
N THR A 95 11.95 -5.34 14.89
CA THR A 95 10.85 -6.17 15.41
C THR A 95 10.00 -5.40 16.43
N ALA A 96 10.62 -4.61 17.29
CA ALA A 96 9.91 -3.78 18.26
C ALA A 96 8.98 -2.77 17.61
N THR A 97 9.42 -2.09 16.55
CA THR A 97 8.60 -1.13 15.78
C THR A 97 7.39 -1.80 15.13
N LEU A 98 7.56 -2.95 14.46
CA LEU A 98 6.45 -3.69 13.87
C LEU A 98 5.46 -4.23 14.91
N THR A 99 5.96 -4.60 16.08
CA THR A 99 5.11 -5.06 17.20
C THR A 99 4.31 -3.90 17.77
N ALA A 100 4.93 -2.76 18.01
CA ALA A 100 4.28 -1.58 18.55
C ALA A 100 3.16 -1.03 17.64
N THR A 101 3.31 -1.19 16.32
CA THR A 101 2.30 -0.79 15.33
C THR A 101 1.29 -1.89 14.98
N GLY A 102 1.32 -3.02 15.67
CA GLY A 102 0.33 -4.12 15.54
C GLY A 102 0.50 -4.98 14.29
N GLN A 103 1.61 -4.86 13.57
CA GLN A 103 1.90 -5.73 12.41
C GLN A 103 2.33 -7.12 12.86
N LEU A 104 3.15 -7.20 13.90
CA LEU A 104 3.54 -8.46 14.51
C LEU A 104 2.76 -8.73 15.79
N PRO A 105 2.48 -9.98 16.11
CA PRO A 105 2.80 -11.20 15.34
C PRO A 105 1.81 -11.52 14.21
N LYS A 106 0.70 -10.79 14.09
CA LYS A 106 -0.46 -11.14 13.25
C LYS A 106 -0.12 -11.34 11.77
N PHE A 107 0.74 -10.50 11.21
CA PHE A 107 1.10 -10.49 9.79
C PHE A 107 2.54 -10.98 9.53
N ALA A 108 3.10 -11.78 10.44
CA ALA A 108 4.48 -12.29 10.30
C ALA A 108 4.69 -13.06 8.98
N ASP A 109 3.71 -13.85 8.56
CA ASP A 109 3.79 -14.65 7.32
C ASP A 109 3.78 -13.78 6.05
N ASP A 110 3.22 -12.57 6.12
CA ASP A 110 3.17 -11.61 5.00
C ASP A 110 4.36 -10.65 4.98
N ALA A 111 5.18 -10.64 6.02
CA ALA A 111 6.31 -9.74 6.13
C ALA A 111 7.62 -10.38 5.61
N TYR A 112 8.52 -9.55 5.08
CA TYR A 112 9.89 -9.94 4.75
C TYR A 112 10.80 -9.65 5.94
N ALA A 113 11.34 -10.71 6.57
CA ALA A 113 12.28 -10.63 7.68
C ALA A 113 13.73 -10.65 7.19
N ILE A 114 14.57 -9.88 7.85
CA ILE A 114 16.03 -9.91 7.74
C ILE A 114 16.57 -10.37 9.12
N GLU A 115 16.47 -11.65 9.37
CA GLU A 115 16.71 -12.27 10.68
C GLU A 115 18.10 -11.94 11.27
N ARG A 116 19.12 -11.85 10.41
CA ARG A 116 20.49 -11.56 10.81
C ARG A 116 20.61 -10.24 11.59
N ASP A 117 19.83 -9.24 11.22
CA ASP A 117 19.97 -7.87 11.71
C ASP A 117 18.80 -7.44 12.59
N ASP A 118 17.85 -8.35 12.90
CA ASP A 118 16.56 -8.06 13.55
C ASP A 118 15.77 -6.93 12.87
N LEU A 119 15.76 -6.94 11.54
CA LEU A 119 15.09 -5.96 10.72
C LEU A 119 14.01 -6.61 9.84
N TRP A 120 13.07 -5.80 9.44
CA TRP A 120 11.95 -6.16 8.58
C TRP A 120 11.75 -5.10 7.51
N CYS A 121 11.43 -5.53 6.29
CA CYS A 121 10.94 -4.61 5.28
C CYS A 121 9.55 -4.08 5.68
N ILE A 122 9.32 -2.78 5.58
CA ILE A 122 8.03 -2.19 5.94
C ILE A 122 6.92 -2.64 4.99
N PRO A 123 5.75 -3.06 5.50
CA PRO A 123 4.57 -3.35 4.69
C PRO A 123 3.81 -2.09 4.27
N THR A 124 4.07 -0.97 4.92
CA THR A 124 3.49 0.36 4.70
C THR A 124 4.35 1.42 5.37
N ALA A 125 4.37 2.63 4.83
CA ALA A 125 5.02 3.78 5.46
C ALA A 125 4.39 4.18 6.81
N GLU A 126 3.15 3.78 7.07
CA GLU A 126 2.48 4.01 8.35
C GLU A 126 3.32 3.52 9.54
N VAL A 127 3.97 2.37 9.41
CA VAL A 127 4.79 1.78 10.48
C VAL A 127 5.89 2.73 10.96
N PRO A 128 6.84 3.17 10.12
CA PRO A 128 7.86 4.11 10.57
C PRO A 128 7.30 5.51 10.89
N LEU A 129 6.28 6.00 10.19
CA LEU A 129 5.70 7.31 10.46
C LEU A 129 5.01 7.37 11.83
N THR A 130 4.25 6.35 12.21
CA THR A 130 3.62 6.25 13.54
C THR A 130 4.67 6.14 14.65
N SER A 131 5.83 5.59 14.34
CA SER A 131 6.90 5.33 15.32
C SER A 131 7.91 6.48 15.46
N ILE A 132 7.78 7.57 14.68
CA ILE A 132 8.73 8.69 14.76
C ILE A 132 8.90 9.21 16.19
N TYR A 133 7.81 9.28 16.93
CA TYR A 133 7.77 9.84 18.28
C TYR A 133 7.59 8.76 19.37
N ALA A 134 7.98 7.51 19.06
CA ALA A 134 7.92 6.44 20.05
C ALA A 134 8.75 6.79 21.29
N ASP A 135 8.20 6.52 22.48
CA ASP A 135 8.82 6.81 23.78
C ASP A 135 9.10 8.31 24.06
N GLU A 136 8.48 9.21 23.30
CA GLU A 136 8.56 10.66 23.53
C GLU A 136 7.29 11.21 24.17
N THR A 137 7.45 12.22 25.03
CA THR A 137 6.33 13.05 25.51
C THR A 137 6.31 14.33 24.71
N LEU A 138 5.25 14.52 23.92
CA LEU A 138 5.12 15.68 23.06
C LEU A 138 4.43 16.82 23.81
N ASP A 139 4.84 18.07 23.49
CA ASP A 139 4.14 19.26 23.92
C ASP A 139 2.81 19.37 23.14
N ASP A 140 1.72 19.77 23.81
CA ASP A 140 0.41 19.93 23.20
C ASP A 140 0.38 21.00 22.11
N THR A 141 1.28 21.98 22.19
CA THR A 141 1.46 23.01 21.17
C THR A 141 2.06 22.50 19.87
N ALA A 142 2.67 21.30 19.87
CA ALA A 142 3.17 20.64 18.67
C ALA A 142 2.07 19.94 17.87
N LEU A 143 0.87 19.82 18.42
CA LEU A 143 -0.26 19.13 17.78
C LEU A 143 -1.17 20.08 17.00
N PRO A 144 -1.77 19.64 15.90
CA PRO A 144 -1.68 18.30 15.31
C PRO A 144 -0.42 18.12 14.47
N ILE A 145 0.22 16.95 14.58
CA ILE A 145 1.31 16.55 13.70
C ILE A 145 0.71 15.82 12.50
N ARG A 146 1.02 16.27 11.30
CA ARG A 146 0.58 15.66 10.04
C ARG A 146 1.78 15.37 9.18
N VAL A 147 2.02 14.10 8.92
CA VAL A 147 3.16 13.63 8.12
C VAL A 147 2.67 12.78 6.94
N MET A 148 3.41 12.80 5.86
CA MET A 148 3.20 11.94 4.71
C MET A 148 4.52 11.38 4.20
N ALA A 149 4.46 10.24 3.51
CA ALA A 149 5.63 9.66 2.87
C ALA A 149 5.28 8.94 1.57
N HIS A 150 6.20 8.98 0.62
CA HIS A 150 6.28 8.04 -0.49
C HIS A 150 7.38 7.03 -0.18
N SER A 151 7.04 5.75 -0.13
CA SER A 151 7.98 4.65 0.12
C SER A 151 7.62 3.40 -0.66
N ALA A 152 8.60 2.52 -0.86
CA ALA A 152 8.31 1.14 -1.20
C ALA A 152 7.63 0.45 -0.02
N SER A 153 6.67 -0.43 -0.31
CA SER A 153 5.96 -1.27 0.67
C SER A 153 6.12 -2.73 0.24
N TYR A 154 6.45 -3.60 1.20
CA TYR A 154 6.82 -4.97 0.92
C TYR A 154 5.86 -5.93 1.60
N ARG A 155 5.14 -6.73 0.81
CA ARG A 155 4.25 -7.78 1.31
C ARG A 155 4.50 -9.06 0.55
N ARG A 156 4.53 -10.20 1.26
CA ARG A 156 4.71 -11.51 0.64
C ARG A 156 3.44 -12.03 -0.03
N GLU A 157 2.30 -11.42 0.30
CA GLU A 157 0.97 -11.83 -0.19
C GLU A 157 0.69 -13.33 0.04
N ALA A 158 1.08 -13.85 1.21
CA ALA A 158 1.03 -15.28 1.52
C ALA A 158 -0.39 -15.88 1.45
N GLY A 159 -1.42 -15.05 1.66
CA GLY A 159 -2.82 -15.45 1.59
C GLY A 159 -3.52 -15.18 0.25
N SER A 160 -2.81 -14.77 -0.80
CA SER A 160 -3.42 -14.29 -2.05
C SER A 160 -3.67 -15.37 -3.11
N ALA A 161 -3.47 -16.65 -2.79
CA ALA A 161 -3.74 -17.74 -3.72
C ALA A 161 -5.18 -17.67 -4.27
N GLY A 162 -5.31 -17.52 -5.59
CA GLY A 162 -6.61 -17.40 -6.28
C GLY A 162 -7.18 -15.98 -6.38
N ARG A 163 -6.49 -14.96 -5.84
CA ARG A 163 -6.84 -13.54 -6.04
C ARG A 163 -6.06 -12.94 -7.21
N ASP A 164 -6.48 -11.73 -7.63
CA ASP A 164 -5.73 -10.97 -8.64
C ASP A 164 -4.37 -10.54 -8.06
N THR A 165 -3.30 -10.96 -8.73
CA THR A 165 -1.91 -10.74 -8.30
C THR A 165 -1.09 -10.03 -9.37
N ARG A 166 -1.75 -9.30 -10.26
CA ARG A 166 -1.11 -8.66 -11.42
C ARG A 166 -0.87 -7.15 -11.27
N GLY A 167 -0.83 -6.71 -10.02
CA GLY A 167 -0.49 -5.33 -9.64
C GLY A 167 -1.66 -4.44 -9.35
#